data_934367d55e7ed2bc5b067bdd4b3bf7d5
#
_entry.id   934367d55e7ed2bc5b067bdd4b3bf7d5
#
_cell.length_a   1.000
_cell.length_b   1.000
_cell.length_c   1.000
_cell.angle_alpha   90.00
_cell.angle_beta   90.00
_cell.angle_gamma   90.00
#
_symmetry.space_group_name_H-M   'P 1'
#
loop_
_entity.id
_entity.type
_entity.pdbx_description
1 polymer ?
#
loop_
_entity_poly.entity_id
_entity_poly.type
_entity_poly.pdbx_seq_one_letter_code
_entity_poly.pdbx_strand_id
1 'polypeptide(L)'
;VGSNGGGVNASRGDVGAFDIRSLGTGNTLVLLNGRRMIATPSYQTEELGGSYVPVATVNSNNIPVSLVDRVEILRDGAGAIYGTDAVAGVVNNVLDTNYVGFEMRGRFQNWQHFNRDDHKFSMKWGENYGNTNVSMFFSFYDRDRVAAAEDEIMGMCDYDELVPDQFNSAFY
;
A
#
# COMPACT_ATOMS: atom_id res chain seq x y z
N VAL A 1 8.00 -3.57 0.55
CA VAL A 1 7.04 -2.60 1.10
C VAL A 1 7.58 -2.20 2.45
N GLY A 2 8.41 -1.17 2.49
CA GLY A 2 8.95 -0.63 3.72
C GLY A 2 7.91 0.28 4.35
N SER A 3 7.25 -0.15 5.41
CA SER A 3 6.63 0.79 6.33
C SER A 3 7.76 1.45 7.12
N ASN A 4 7.97 2.75 6.99
CA ASN A 4 8.81 3.48 7.93
C ASN A 4 8.17 3.36 9.31
N GLY A 5 8.72 2.51 10.15
CA GLY A 5 8.16 2.12 11.45
C GLY A 5 8.23 3.19 12.54
N GLY A 6 8.21 4.47 12.19
CA GLY A 6 8.32 5.55 13.15
C GLY A 6 7.31 6.67 13.04
N GLY A 7 6.49 6.72 11.99
CA GLY A 7 5.53 7.81 11.80
C GLY A 7 4.21 7.61 12.58
N VAL A 8 3.54 8.69 12.92
CA VAL A 8 2.22 8.67 13.59
C VAL A 8 1.18 7.80 12.86
N ASN A 9 1.35 7.61 11.55
CA ASN A 9 0.50 6.76 10.69
C ASN A 9 1.16 5.44 10.31
N ALA A 10 2.31 5.07 10.87
CA ALA A 10 3.04 3.86 10.52
C ALA A 10 2.26 2.56 10.82
N SER A 11 1.34 2.62 11.77
CA SER A 11 0.47 1.51 12.17
C SER A 11 -0.82 1.38 11.34
N ARG A 12 -1.07 2.30 10.41
CA ARG A 12 -2.25 2.21 9.52
C ARG A 12 -2.01 1.14 8.46
N GLY A 13 -2.68 0.01 8.61
CA GLY A 13 -2.60 -1.11 7.66
C GLY A 13 -3.31 -0.88 6.33
N ASP A 14 -4.01 0.24 6.17
CA ASP A 14 -4.73 0.63 4.95
C ASP A 14 -3.87 1.39 3.94
N VAL A 15 -2.66 1.77 4.31
CA VAL A 15 -1.75 2.54 3.47
C VAL A 15 -0.45 1.78 3.26
N GLY A 16 -0.13 1.52 2.01
CA GLY A 16 1.19 1.05 1.59
C GLY A 16 1.91 2.13 0.79
N ALA A 17 3.20 2.28 0.98
CA ALA A 17 4.02 3.17 0.17
C ALA A 17 5.29 2.45 -0.30
N PHE A 18 5.81 2.89 -1.44
CA PHE A 18 7.11 2.43 -1.92
C PHE A 18 8.21 3.32 -1.33
N ASP A 19 9.21 2.69 -0.77
CA ASP A 19 10.43 3.36 -0.32
C ASP A 19 11.63 2.64 -0.94
N ILE A 20 12.27 3.30 -1.89
CA ILE A 20 13.48 2.79 -2.54
C ILE A 20 14.70 3.31 -1.79
N ARG A 21 15.60 2.42 -1.38
CA ARG A 21 16.85 2.72 -0.68
C ARG A 21 16.67 3.38 0.67
N SER A 22 15.51 3.29 1.29
CA SER A 22 15.23 3.97 2.57
C SER A 22 15.50 5.49 2.53
N LEU A 23 15.24 6.11 1.38
CA LEU A 23 15.35 7.55 1.20
C LEU A 23 14.07 8.31 1.52
N GLY A 24 13.08 7.61 2.04
CA GLY A 24 11.77 8.14 2.38
C GLY A 24 10.72 7.91 1.30
N THR A 25 9.49 7.71 1.74
CA THR A 25 8.37 7.36 0.86
C THR A 25 7.97 8.50 -0.08
N GLY A 26 8.21 9.75 0.32
CA GLY A 26 7.95 10.95 -0.49
C GLY A 26 8.91 11.12 -1.67
N ASN A 27 10.04 10.41 -1.67
CA ASN A 27 11.09 10.53 -2.68
C ASN A 27 11.03 9.45 -3.77
N THR A 28 10.03 8.56 -3.71
CA THR A 28 9.80 7.50 -4.70
C THR A 28 8.61 7.83 -5.56
N LEU A 29 8.85 8.10 -6.84
CA LEU A 29 7.78 8.36 -7.80
C LEU A 29 7.07 7.06 -8.20
N VAL A 30 5.76 7.05 -8.11
CA VAL A 30 4.93 5.92 -8.54
C VAL A 30 4.16 6.26 -9.81
N LEU A 31 4.31 5.41 -10.81
CA LEU A 31 3.62 5.53 -12.09
C LEU A 31 2.68 4.35 -12.31
N LEU A 32 1.63 4.61 -13.07
CA LEU A 32 0.71 3.62 -13.62
C LEU A 32 0.68 3.79 -15.15
N ASN A 33 1.14 2.79 -15.89
CA ASN A 33 1.33 2.87 -17.35
C ASN A 33 2.11 4.13 -17.78
N GLY A 34 3.17 4.48 -17.06
CA GLY A 34 4.00 5.65 -17.34
C GLY A 34 3.38 6.99 -16.91
N ARG A 35 2.18 7.02 -16.34
CA ARG A 35 1.51 8.24 -15.85
C ARG A 35 1.65 8.35 -14.34
N ARG A 36 1.89 9.56 -13.85
CA ARG A 36 1.98 9.83 -12.40
C ARG A 36 0.68 9.46 -11.70
N MET A 37 0.79 8.73 -10.61
CA MET A 37 -0.34 8.52 -9.70
C MET A 37 -0.48 9.72 -8.77
N ILE A 38 -1.70 9.95 -8.30
CA ILE A 38 -2.00 11.03 -7.36
C ILE A 38 -1.42 10.68 -6.00
N ALA A 39 -0.53 11.52 -5.51
CA ALA A 39 -0.01 11.45 -4.16
C ALA A 39 -0.88 12.29 -3.21
N THR A 40 -1.07 11.80 -2.00
CA THR A 40 -1.81 12.48 -0.95
C THR A 40 -0.94 12.66 0.30
N PRO A 41 -0.96 13.83 0.94
CA PRO A 41 -0.13 14.09 2.12
C PRO A 41 -0.72 13.54 3.43
N SER A 42 -1.87 12.87 3.38
CA SER A 42 -2.67 12.58 4.57
C SER A 42 -2.30 11.29 5.29
N TYR A 43 -1.43 10.45 4.71
CA TYR A 43 -1.32 9.05 5.15
C TYR A 43 0.04 8.63 5.66
N GLN A 44 1.10 9.30 5.27
CA GLN A 44 2.46 8.98 5.69
C GLN A 44 3.15 10.17 6.29
N THR A 45 4.02 9.89 7.24
CA THR A 45 4.91 10.88 7.84
C THR A 45 6.34 10.39 7.77
N GLU A 46 7.27 11.32 7.63
CA GLU A 46 8.70 11.08 7.75
C GLU A 46 9.26 11.87 8.91
N GLU A 47 10.28 11.32 9.56
CA GLU A 47 11.01 12.02 10.61
C GLU A 47 12.07 12.92 9.96
N LEU A 48 11.90 14.22 10.11
CA LEU A 48 12.83 15.24 9.65
C LEU A 48 13.24 16.12 10.83
N GLY A 49 14.52 16.04 11.23
CA GLY A 49 15.04 16.87 12.31
C GLY A 49 14.37 16.64 13.67
N GLY A 50 13.96 15.42 13.97
CA GLY A 50 13.28 15.07 15.23
C GLY A 50 11.78 15.38 15.26
N SER A 51 11.19 15.76 14.13
CA SER A 51 9.74 16.00 13.99
C SER A 51 9.15 15.14 12.89
N TYR A 52 7.94 14.63 13.12
CA TYR A 52 7.18 13.90 12.10
C TYR A 52 6.43 14.89 11.20
N VAL A 53 6.76 14.90 9.92
CA VAL A 53 6.11 15.77 8.92
C VAL A 53 5.32 14.92 7.93
N PRO A 54 4.12 15.36 7.53
CA PRO A 54 3.37 14.69 6.49
C PRO A 54 4.10 14.76 5.16
N VAL A 55 4.17 13.62 4.46
CA VAL A 55 4.74 13.54 3.11
C VAL A 55 3.70 13.10 2.11
N ALA A 56 3.79 13.66 0.90
CA ALA A 56 2.91 13.26 -0.19
C ALA A 56 3.41 11.95 -0.77
N THR A 57 2.60 10.90 -0.66
CA THR A 57 2.92 9.58 -1.21
C THR A 57 1.71 8.94 -1.86
N VAL A 58 1.96 8.01 -2.76
CA VAL A 58 0.93 7.20 -3.42
C VAL A 58 0.60 6.00 -2.54
N ASN A 59 -0.68 5.79 -2.27
CA ASN A 59 -1.12 4.55 -1.63
C ASN A 59 -1.04 3.39 -2.63
N SER A 60 -0.05 2.51 -2.46
CA SER A 60 0.17 1.34 -3.32
C SER A 60 -0.98 0.33 -3.27
N ASN A 61 -1.81 0.36 -2.22
CA ASN A 61 -2.98 -0.50 -2.11
C ASN A 61 -4.08 -0.16 -3.13
N ASN A 62 -4.02 1.05 -3.72
CA ASN A 62 -4.92 1.46 -4.79
C ASN A 62 -4.54 0.85 -6.16
N ILE A 63 -3.38 0.17 -6.24
CA ILE A 63 -2.95 -0.47 -7.48
C ILE A 63 -3.56 -1.87 -7.56
N PRO A 64 -4.37 -2.16 -8.60
CA PRO A 64 -5.00 -3.47 -8.75
C PRO A 64 -3.96 -4.52 -9.18
N VAL A 65 -3.31 -5.15 -8.21
CA VAL A 65 -2.20 -6.10 -8.42
C VAL A 65 -2.54 -7.21 -9.41
N SER A 66 -3.80 -7.65 -9.45
CA SER A 66 -4.26 -8.68 -10.39
C SER A 66 -4.33 -8.22 -11.85
N LEU A 67 -4.26 -6.91 -12.09
CA LEU A 67 -4.20 -6.31 -13.42
C LEU A 67 -2.77 -5.91 -13.82
N VAL A 68 -1.83 -5.93 -12.89
CA VAL A 68 -0.42 -5.60 -13.19
C VAL A 68 0.21 -6.75 -13.97
N ASP A 69 0.74 -6.43 -15.16
CA ASP A 69 1.54 -7.32 -15.98
C ASP A 69 2.97 -7.42 -15.43
N ARG A 70 3.59 -6.25 -15.20
CA ARG A 70 4.95 -6.16 -14.68
C ARG A 70 5.18 -4.86 -13.91
N VAL A 71 6.21 -4.87 -13.09
CA VAL A 71 6.69 -3.68 -12.36
C VAL A 71 8.08 -3.35 -12.88
N GLU A 72 8.25 -2.12 -13.36
CA GLU A 72 9.51 -1.57 -13.83
C GLU A 72 10.08 -0.64 -12.78
N ILE A 73 11.33 -0.84 -12.38
CA ILE A 73 11.98 -0.02 -11.35
C ILE A 73 13.21 0.66 -11.93
N LEU A 74 13.17 2.00 -11.93
CA LEU A 74 14.34 2.83 -12.25
C LEU A 74 14.94 3.35 -10.96
N ARG A 75 16.14 2.87 -10.63
CA ARG A 75 16.78 3.14 -9.34
C ARG A 75 17.69 4.36 -9.31
N ASP A 76 18.15 4.85 -10.46
CA ASP A 76 19.13 5.92 -10.57
C ASP A 76 18.77 6.88 -11.71
N GLY A 77 19.20 8.14 -11.57
CA GLY A 77 19.05 9.16 -12.61
C GLY A 77 17.63 9.63 -12.88
N ALA A 78 16.67 9.11 -12.14
CA ALA A 78 15.24 9.40 -12.37
C ALA A 78 14.87 10.87 -12.11
N GLY A 79 15.51 11.52 -11.15
CA GLY A 79 15.27 12.93 -10.83
C GLY A 79 15.55 13.88 -11.99
N ALA A 80 16.50 13.57 -12.87
CA ALA A 80 16.79 14.39 -14.05
C ALA A 80 15.65 14.37 -15.10
N ILE A 81 14.88 13.28 -15.15
CA ILE A 81 13.79 13.11 -16.12
C ILE A 81 12.44 13.43 -15.48
N TYR A 82 12.23 13.00 -14.26
CA TYR A 82 10.93 13.03 -13.58
C TYR A 82 10.82 14.10 -12.49
N GLY A 83 11.91 14.80 -12.15
CA GLY A 83 11.92 15.85 -11.15
C GLY A 83 12.15 15.35 -9.71
N THR A 84 11.85 16.23 -8.75
CA THR A 84 12.20 16.06 -7.33
C THR A 84 11.54 14.85 -6.65
N ASP A 85 10.39 14.43 -7.13
CA ASP A 85 9.64 13.29 -6.52
C ASP A 85 10.28 11.94 -6.83
N ALA A 86 11.28 11.90 -7.71
CA ALA A 86 11.95 10.69 -8.17
C ALA A 86 13.42 10.61 -7.75
N VAL A 87 13.77 11.25 -6.64
CA VAL A 87 15.15 11.27 -6.13
C VAL A 87 15.61 9.85 -5.73
N ALA A 88 14.75 9.10 -5.06
CA ALA A 88 15.04 7.72 -4.68
C ALA A 88 14.90 6.75 -5.87
N GLY A 89 14.03 7.07 -6.82
CA GLY A 89 13.76 6.27 -8.00
C GLY A 89 12.31 6.34 -8.46
N VAL A 90 11.99 5.52 -9.46
CA VAL A 90 10.65 5.40 -10.04
C VAL A 90 10.19 3.95 -9.99
N VAL A 91 8.93 3.74 -9.60
CA VAL A 91 8.21 2.46 -9.69
C VAL A 91 7.09 2.63 -10.69
N ASN A 92 7.21 2.02 -11.87
CA ASN A 92 6.18 2.02 -12.89
C ASN A 92 5.43 0.69 -12.88
N ASN A 93 4.15 0.73 -12.54
CA ASN A 93 3.26 -0.42 -12.59
C ASN A 93 2.59 -0.46 -13.97
N VAL A 94 2.98 -1.43 -14.77
CA VAL A 94 2.45 -1.61 -16.13
C VAL A 94 1.26 -2.56 -16.04
N LEU A 95 0.09 -2.06 -16.47
CA LEU A 95 -1.13 -2.86 -16.51
C LEU A 95 -1.19 -3.68 -17.79
N ASP A 96 -1.77 -4.87 -17.68
CA ASP A 96 -2.08 -5.72 -18.83
C ASP A 96 -3.34 -5.19 -19.54
N THR A 97 -3.13 -4.24 -20.43
CA THR A 97 -4.20 -3.58 -21.17
C THR A 97 -4.62 -4.31 -22.46
N ASN A 98 -3.85 -5.32 -22.88
CA ASN A 98 -4.12 -6.09 -24.12
C ASN A 98 -4.46 -7.56 -23.82
N TYR A 99 -5.03 -7.81 -22.66
CA TYR A 99 -5.40 -9.15 -22.25
C TYR A 99 -6.44 -9.76 -23.20
N VAL A 100 -6.24 -11.03 -23.54
CA VAL A 100 -7.20 -11.83 -24.32
C VAL A 100 -7.44 -13.13 -23.56
N GLY A 101 -8.69 -13.38 -23.23
CA GLY A 101 -9.10 -14.58 -22.50
C GLY A 101 -9.99 -14.29 -21.31
N PHE A 102 -10.17 -15.31 -20.49
CA PHE A 102 -10.92 -15.22 -19.22
C PHE A 102 -10.09 -15.82 -18.11
N GLU A 103 -9.96 -15.09 -17.01
CA GLU A 103 -9.28 -15.54 -15.82
C GLU A 103 -10.11 -15.17 -14.57
N MET A 104 -10.27 -16.12 -13.67
CA MET A 104 -10.94 -15.93 -12.40
C MET A 104 -10.05 -16.49 -11.29
N ARG A 105 -9.81 -15.70 -10.25
CA ARG A 105 -9.03 -16.09 -9.08
C ARG A 105 -9.83 -15.84 -7.82
N GLY A 106 -9.94 -16.86 -6.98
CA GLY A 106 -10.46 -16.77 -5.62
C GLY A 106 -9.36 -17.11 -4.62
N ARG A 107 -9.27 -16.34 -3.56
CA ARG A 107 -8.43 -16.66 -2.40
C ARG A 107 -9.27 -16.52 -1.14
N PHE A 108 -9.28 -17.59 -0.35
CA PHE A 108 -9.88 -17.64 0.98
C PHE A 108 -8.76 -17.96 1.94
N GLN A 109 -8.56 -17.15 2.95
CA GLN A 109 -7.50 -17.32 3.92
C GLN A 109 -8.07 -17.13 5.32
N ASN A 110 -7.95 -18.16 6.14
CA ASN A 110 -8.34 -18.15 7.55
C ASN A 110 -7.08 -18.13 8.41
N TRP A 111 -7.07 -17.26 9.41
CA TRP A 111 -5.98 -17.14 10.37
C TRP A 111 -6.46 -17.67 11.72
N GLN A 112 -6.13 -18.90 12.04
CA GLN A 112 -6.63 -19.60 13.22
C GLN A 112 -6.31 -18.88 14.54
N HIS A 113 -5.19 -18.14 14.62
CA HIS A 113 -4.81 -17.42 15.82
C HIS A 113 -5.59 -16.12 16.03
N PHE A 114 -6.12 -15.50 14.96
CA PHE A 114 -6.74 -14.19 15.02
C PHE A 114 -8.24 -14.23 14.72
N ASN A 115 -8.84 -15.41 14.58
CA ASN A 115 -10.24 -15.58 14.15
C ASN A 115 -10.61 -14.59 13.02
N ARG A 116 -9.74 -14.51 12.03
CA ARG A 116 -9.80 -13.55 10.94
C ARG A 116 -9.87 -14.27 9.61
N ASP A 117 -10.81 -13.83 8.80
CA ASP A 117 -10.98 -14.29 7.43
C ASP A 117 -10.61 -13.20 6.43
N ASP A 118 -9.86 -13.56 5.41
CA ASP A 118 -9.56 -12.73 4.27
C ASP A 118 -10.17 -13.36 3.03
N HIS A 119 -11.02 -12.61 2.33
CA HIS A 119 -11.64 -13.01 1.08
C HIS A 119 -11.19 -12.11 -0.06
N LYS A 120 -10.59 -12.69 -1.08
CA LYS A 120 -10.20 -11.97 -2.28
C LYS A 120 -10.74 -12.69 -3.51
N PHE A 121 -11.44 -11.95 -4.33
CA PHE A 121 -11.95 -12.41 -5.62
C PHE A 121 -11.49 -11.45 -6.71
N SER A 122 -11.02 -11.99 -7.82
CA SER A 122 -10.70 -11.19 -8.99
C SER A 122 -11.12 -11.91 -10.27
N MET A 123 -11.60 -11.15 -11.23
CA MET A 123 -12.00 -11.61 -12.54
C MET A 123 -11.42 -10.68 -13.60
N LYS A 124 -10.91 -11.27 -14.66
CA LYS A 124 -10.32 -10.58 -15.80
C LYS A 124 -10.85 -11.21 -17.08
N TRP A 125 -11.34 -10.40 -17.98
CA TRP A 125 -11.81 -10.81 -19.29
C TRP A 125 -11.33 -9.84 -20.35
N GLY A 126 -11.00 -10.35 -21.51
CA GLY A 126 -10.61 -9.50 -22.62
C GLY A 126 -10.76 -10.20 -23.95
N GLU A 127 -11.05 -9.43 -24.99
CA GLU A 127 -11.22 -9.90 -26.34
C GLU A 127 -10.82 -8.83 -27.36
N ASN A 128 -10.35 -9.31 -28.52
CA ASN A 128 -9.96 -8.47 -29.65
C ASN A 128 -11.10 -8.37 -30.66
N TYR A 129 -11.51 -7.15 -30.97
CA TYR A 129 -12.47 -6.82 -32.02
C TYR A 129 -11.77 -6.04 -33.14
N GLY A 130 -11.22 -6.75 -34.12
CA GLY A 130 -10.41 -6.13 -35.17
C GLY A 130 -9.15 -5.47 -34.61
N ASN A 131 -9.04 -4.16 -34.72
CA ASN A 131 -7.91 -3.37 -34.22
C ASN A 131 -8.12 -2.84 -32.77
N THR A 132 -9.22 -3.21 -32.12
CA THR A 132 -9.55 -2.75 -30.79
C THR A 132 -9.51 -3.91 -29.81
N ASN A 133 -8.77 -3.78 -28.71
CA ASN A 133 -8.85 -4.69 -27.57
C ASN A 133 -9.82 -4.10 -26.54
N VAL A 134 -10.74 -4.94 -26.05
CA VAL A 134 -11.63 -4.60 -24.95
C VAL A 134 -11.30 -5.54 -23.79
N SER A 135 -10.86 -4.98 -22.68
CA SER A 135 -10.60 -5.73 -21.46
C SER A 135 -11.38 -5.17 -20.28
N MET A 136 -11.92 -6.06 -19.48
CA MET A 136 -12.66 -5.75 -18.26
C MET A 136 -11.99 -6.44 -17.07
N PHE A 137 -11.94 -5.72 -15.98
CA PHE A 137 -11.37 -6.20 -14.75
C PHE A 137 -12.28 -5.92 -13.57
N PHE A 138 -12.44 -6.89 -12.71
CA PHE A 138 -13.15 -6.77 -11.45
C PHE A 138 -12.29 -7.34 -10.31
N SER A 139 -12.23 -6.64 -9.19
CA SER A 139 -11.56 -7.12 -7.98
C SER A 139 -12.39 -6.76 -6.75
N PHE A 140 -12.61 -7.75 -5.92
CA PHE A 140 -13.24 -7.60 -4.61
C PHE A 140 -12.27 -8.12 -3.55
N TYR A 141 -12.14 -7.36 -2.46
CA TYR A 141 -11.32 -7.75 -1.33
C TYR A 141 -12.06 -7.37 -0.05
N ASP A 142 -12.26 -8.35 0.79
CA ASP A 142 -12.82 -8.20 2.11
C ASP A 142 -11.89 -8.81 3.15
N ARG A 143 -11.75 -8.12 4.26
CA ARG A 143 -10.86 -8.50 5.34
C ARG A 143 -11.51 -8.18 6.67
N ASP A 144 -11.62 -9.19 7.52
CA ASP A 144 -12.12 -9.01 8.86
C ASP A 144 -11.22 -8.10 9.69
N ARG A 145 -11.85 -7.34 10.56
CA ARG A 145 -11.15 -6.49 11.52
C ARG A 145 -10.57 -7.38 12.63
N VAL A 146 -9.31 -7.19 12.96
CA VAL A 146 -8.68 -7.75 14.14
C VAL A 146 -8.61 -6.68 15.22
N ALA A 147 -9.23 -6.91 16.36
CA ALA A 147 -9.03 -6.09 17.54
C ALA A 147 -7.82 -6.63 18.33
N ALA A 148 -6.94 -5.74 18.80
CA ALA A 148 -5.78 -6.14 19.58
C ALA A 148 -6.16 -6.91 20.85
N ALA A 149 -7.33 -6.64 21.39
CA ALA A 149 -7.88 -7.34 22.57
C ALA A 149 -8.27 -8.80 22.29
N GLU A 150 -8.42 -9.21 21.02
CA GLU A 150 -8.74 -10.57 20.61
C GLU A 150 -7.49 -11.44 20.43
N ASP A 151 -6.32 -10.81 20.43
CA ASP A 151 -5.04 -11.49 20.32
C ASP A 151 -4.55 -11.90 21.72
N GLU A 152 -4.26 -13.19 21.88
CA GLU A 152 -3.80 -13.74 23.17
C GLU A 152 -2.49 -13.10 23.65
N ILE A 153 -1.64 -12.66 22.74
CA ILE A 153 -0.35 -12.02 23.04
C ILE A 153 -0.54 -10.50 23.25
N MET A 154 -1.27 -9.83 22.35
CA MET A 154 -1.48 -8.38 22.44
C MET A 154 -2.55 -8.02 23.47
N GLY A 155 -3.56 -8.87 23.67
CA GLY A 155 -4.60 -8.68 24.69
C GLY A 155 -4.10 -8.91 26.12
N MET A 156 -2.97 -9.58 26.29
CA MET A 156 -2.32 -9.75 27.61
C MET A 156 -1.52 -8.53 28.04
N CYS A 157 -1.28 -7.56 27.16
CA CYS A 157 -0.68 -6.30 27.56
C CYS A 157 -1.74 -5.47 28.31
N ASP A 158 -1.77 -5.58 29.63
CA ASP A 158 -2.51 -4.66 30.48
C ASP A 158 -1.77 -3.31 30.48
N TYR A 159 -2.22 -2.45 29.59
CA TYR A 159 -1.64 -1.11 29.44
C TYR A 159 -1.82 -0.26 30.70
N ASP A 160 -2.81 -0.58 31.54
CA ASP A 160 -3.03 0.13 32.80
C ASP A 160 -1.92 -0.16 33.82
N GLU A 161 -1.26 -1.33 33.73
CA GLU A 161 -0.14 -1.69 34.59
C GLU A 161 1.20 -1.14 34.07
N LEU A 162 1.33 -0.91 32.75
CA LEU A 162 2.54 -0.43 32.10
C LEU A 162 2.67 1.08 32.02
N VAL A 163 1.53 1.80 32.09
CA VAL A 163 1.49 3.26 32.02
C VAL A 163 1.06 3.81 33.36
N PRO A 164 1.96 4.44 34.15
CA PRO A 164 1.58 5.07 35.40
C PRO A 164 0.42 6.06 35.20
N ASP A 165 -0.52 6.09 36.13
CA ASP A 165 -1.74 6.93 36.10
C ASP A 165 -1.54 8.40 35.70
N GLN A 166 -0.30 8.89 35.79
CA GLN A 166 0.06 10.26 35.38
C GLN A 166 -0.01 10.51 33.86
N PHE A 167 0.00 9.47 33.05
CA PHE A 167 -0.10 9.59 31.57
C PHE A 167 -1.53 9.43 31.07
N ASN A 168 -2.43 8.84 31.84
CA ASN A 168 -3.81 8.57 31.43
C ASN A 168 -4.67 9.85 31.38
N SER A 169 -4.26 10.90 32.07
CA SER A 169 -5.00 12.18 32.11
C SER A 169 -4.68 13.12 30.92
N ALA A 170 -3.73 12.77 30.07
CA ALA A 170 -3.29 13.64 28.96
C ALA A 170 -3.94 13.31 27.60
N PHE A 171 -4.78 12.25 27.53
CA PHE A 171 -5.36 11.76 26.26
C PHE A 171 -6.89 11.66 26.25
N TYR A 172 -7.57 12.32 27.20
CA TYR A 172 -9.02 12.50 27.17
C TYR A 172 -9.41 13.97 27.01
#